data_b3eb58c72336660bf974334d54d79fde
#
_entry.id   b3eb58c72336660bf974334d54d79fde
#
_cell.length_a   1.000
_cell.length_b   1.000
_cell.length_c   1.000
_cell.angle_alpha   90.00
_cell.angle_beta   90.00
_cell.angle_gamma   90.00
#
_symmetry.space_group_name_H-M   'P 1'
#
loop_
_entity.id
_entity.type
_entity.pdbx_description
1 polymer ?
#
loop_
_entity_poly.entity_id
_entity_poly.type
_entity_poly.pdbx_seq_one_letter_code
_entity_poly.pdbx_strand_id
1 'polypeptide(L)'
;LRSLDDKVYIKVYLKGENNPVDYQVFAQKTADILQEFRRYSKNIYFEFIDPLKDKSREEANAILGEFYKKGLQPITINKEDDNGFSTHYVVPGAMIMYKTKEAPATLVVSDPESSDWLNYSVEELEYNLVSIMRQLLNPEKRTVAFVDGHGELSPWSTSWMMFQLQKFYAVERVTLDGKINSLRDVVVEDSVNQTIKVLGNKYDV
;
A
#
# COMPACT_ATOMS: atom_id res chain seq x y z
N LEU A 1 -9.81 9.89 -8.60
CA LEU A 1 -10.30 8.92 -9.61
C LEU A 1 -10.72 9.58 -10.92
N ARG A 2 -11.33 10.78 -10.89
CA ARG A 2 -11.77 11.50 -12.12
C ARG A 2 -10.61 11.91 -13.04
N SER A 3 -9.40 12.04 -12.54
CA SER A 3 -8.19 12.44 -13.27
C SER A 3 -7.36 11.26 -13.77
N LEU A 4 -7.92 10.04 -13.80
CA LEU A 4 -7.22 8.88 -14.36
C LEU A 4 -7.12 9.01 -15.89
N ASP A 5 -5.91 9.13 -16.39
CA ASP A 5 -5.58 9.26 -17.82
C ASP A 5 -5.40 7.90 -18.53
N ASP A 6 -5.26 6.81 -17.77
CA ASP A 6 -5.12 5.46 -18.29
C ASP A 6 -5.87 4.44 -17.41
N LYS A 7 -5.93 3.20 -17.85
CA LYS A 7 -6.64 2.11 -17.19
C LYS A 7 -5.93 1.64 -15.94
N VAL A 8 -6.70 1.48 -14.87
CA VAL A 8 -6.29 0.79 -13.64
C VAL A 8 -6.95 -0.59 -13.62
N TYR A 9 -6.16 -1.64 -13.49
CA TYR A 9 -6.64 -3.01 -13.36
C TYR A 9 -6.43 -3.50 -11.94
N ILE A 10 -7.48 -4.05 -11.32
CA ILE A 10 -7.45 -4.53 -9.93
C ILE A 10 -7.83 -6.00 -9.93
N LYS A 11 -6.89 -6.87 -9.56
CA LYS A 11 -7.12 -8.31 -9.37
C LYS A 11 -7.30 -8.58 -7.88
N VAL A 12 -8.52 -8.91 -7.48
CA VAL A 12 -8.88 -9.20 -6.08
C VAL A 12 -8.86 -10.71 -5.86
N TYR A 13 -8.08 -11.18 -4.89
CA TYR A 13 -7.87 -12.62 -4.62
C TYR A 13 -8.78 -13.16 -3.51
N LEU A 14 -9.97 -12.58 -3.35
CA LEU A 14 -10.96 -12.96 -2.34
C LEU A 14 -12.00 -13.97 -2.84
N LYS A 15 -11.90 -14.43 -4.08
CA LYS A 15 -12.83 -15.42 -4.61
C LYS A 15 -12.40 -16.81 -4.18
N GLY A 16 -13.34 -17.59 -3.64
CA GLY A 16 -13.15 -18.99 -3.25
C GLY A 16 -14.45 -19.55 -2.71
N GLU A 17 -14.90 -20.68 -3.25
CA GLU A 17 -16.18 -21.31 -2.89
C GLU A 17 -16.18 -21.79 -1.42
N ASN A 18 -14.99 -22.13 -0.90
CA ASN A 18 -14.81 -22.64 0.48
C ASN A 18 -14.35 -21.56 1.46
N ASN A 19 -14.30 -20.29 1.06
CA ASN A 19 -13.96 -19.22 1.98
C ASN A 19 -14.99 -19.12 3.11
N PRO A 20 -14.58 -18.85 4.35
CA PRO A 20 -15.49 -18.55 5.45
C PRO A 20 -16.47 -17.44 5.09
N VAL A 21 -17.64 -17.48 5.71
CA VAL A 21 -18.75 -16.53 5.43
C VAL A 21 -18.29 -15.08 5.55
N ASP A 22 -17.50 -14.75 6.56
CA ASP A 22 -17.00 -13.39 6.77
C ASP A 22 -16.14 -12.89 5.60
N TYR A 23 -15.30 -13.76 5.02
CA TYR A 23 -14.52 -13.43 3.83
C TYR A 23 -15.38 -13.32 2.57
N GLN A 24 -16.48 -14.08 2.47
CA GLN A 24 -17.43 -13.91 1.38
C GLN A 24 -18.16 -12.57 1.49
N VAL A 25 -18.57 -12.17 2.70
CA VAL A 25 -19.15 -10.85 2.98
C VAL A 25 -18.15 -9.76 2.66
N PHE A 26 -16.90 -9.92 3.08
CA PHE A 26 -15.83 -8.97 2.80
C PHE A 26 -15.55 -8.82 1.29
N ALA A 27 -15.58 -9.92 0.54
CA ALA A 27 -15.47 -9.90 -0.91
C ALA A 27 -16.61 -9.11 -1.56
N GLN A 28 -17.85 -9.27 -1.07
CA GLN A 28 -19.00 -8.51 -1.54
C GLN A 28 -18.84 -7.00 -1.26
N LYS A 29 -18.44 -6.63 -0.04
CA LYS A 29 -18.18 -5.22 0.32
C LYS A 29 -17.07 -4.62 -0.54
N THR A 30 -16.03 -5.38 -0.81
CA THR A 30 -14.95 -4.98 -1.73
C THR A 30 -15.50 -4.75 -3.14
N ALA A 31 -16.35 -5.62 -3.64
CA ALA A 31 -16.97 -5.48 -4.95
C ALA A 31 -17.86 -4.22 -5.03
N ASP A 32 -18.63 -3.92 -3.98
CA ASP A 32 -19.49 -2.74 -3.91
C ASP A 32 -18.66 -1.43 -4.02
N ILE A 33 -17.57 -1.34 -3.27
CA ILE A 33 -16.65 -0.19 -3.33
C ILE A 33 -15.99 -0.05 -4.71
N LEU A 34 -15.53 -1.16 -5.30
CA LEU A 34 -14.92 -1.12 -6.63
C LEU A 34 -15.94 -0.76 -7.72
N GLN A 35 -17.19 -1.17 -7.59
CA GLN A 35 -18.28 -0.73 -8.47
C GLN A 35 -18.53 0.77 -8.32
N GLU A 36 -18.49 1.29 -7.11
CA GLU A 36 -18.60 2.72 -6.89
C GLU A 36 -17.44 3.48 -7.53
N PHE A 37 -16.20 3.00 -7.40
CA PHE A 37 -15.05 3.59 -8.10
C PHE A 37 -15.26 3.64 -9.63
N ARG A 38 -15.85 2.60 -10.22
CA ARG A 38 -16.20 2.59 -11.66
C ARG A 38 -17.24 3.63 -12.05
N ARG A 39 -18.11 4.05 -11.13
CA ARG A 39 -19.05 5.16 -11.39
C ARG A 39 -18.33 6.50 -11.49
N TYR A 40 -17.24 6.68 -10.75
CA TYR A 40 -16.41 7.90 -10.80
C TYR A 40 -15.41 7.91 -11.96
N SER A 41 -14.94 6.74 -12.40
CA SER A 41 -14.00 6.63 -13.52
C SER A 41 -14.21 5.37 -14.34
N LYS A 42 -14.42 5.56 -15.65
CA LYS A 42 -14.52 4.46 -16.62
C LYS A 42 -13.20 3.71 -16.85
N ASN A 43 -12.10 4.26 -16.33
CA ASN A 43 -10.76 3.67 -16.44
C ASN A 43 -10.46 2.65 -15.33
N ILE A 44 -11.41 2.33 -14.45
CA ILE A 44 -11.25 1.32 -13.41
C ILE A 44 -11.85 -0.01 -13.86
N TYR A 45 -11.01 -1.03 -13.89
CA TYR A 45 -11.35 -2.41 -14.22
C TYR A 45 -10.98 -3.30 -13.03
N PHE A 46 -11.84 -4.24 -12.68
CA PHE A 46 -11.55 -5.19 -11.63
C PHE A 46 -12.11 -6.56 -11.92
N GLU A 47 -11.46 -7.56 -11.38
CA GLU A 47 -11.89 -8.96 -11.41
C GLU A 47 -11.60 -9.65 -10.07
N PHE A 48 -12.45 -10.59 -9.69
CA PHE A 48 -12.25 -11.45 -8.54
C PHE A 48 -11.74 -12.80 -9.02
N ILE A 49 -10.60 -13.22 -8.47
CA ILE A 49 -9.90 -14.43 -8.88
C ILE A 49 -9.76 -15.34 -7.65
N ASP A 50 -10.04 -16.63 -7.85
CA ASP A 50 -9.61 -17.67 -6.93
C ASP A 50 -8.25 -18.17 -7.41
N PRO A 51 -7.16 -17.80 -6.72
CA PRO A 51 -5.81 -18.14 -7.19
C PRO A 51 -5.45 -19.61 -6.98
N LEU A 52 -6.21 -20.32 -6.14
CA LEU A 52 -5.92 -21.70 -5.75
C LEU A 52 -6.90 -22.69 -6.37
N LYS A 53 -7.86 -22.23 -7.18
CA LYS A 53 -8.84 -23.09 -7.82
C LYS A 53 -8.16 -24.14 -8.70
N ASP A 54 -8.57 -25.39 -8.54
CA ASP A 54 -8.08 -26.54 -9.31
C ASP A 54 -6.54 -26.75 -9.22
N LYS A 55 -5.90 -26.27 -8.13
CA LYS A 55 -4.47 -26.42 -7.90
C LYS A 55 -4.15 -27.59 -6.99
N SER A 56 -3.10 -28.34 -7.32
CA SER A 56 -2.49 -29.29 -6.39
C SER A 56 -1.89 -28.59 -5.18
N ARG A 57 -1.64 -29.32 -4.09
CA ARG A 57 -1.04 -28.76 -2.88
C ARG A 57 0.34 -28.12 -3.16
N GLU A 58 1.13 -28.70 -4.06
CA GLU A 58 2.45 -28.20 -4.42
C GLU A 58 2.35 -26.89 -5.21
N GLU A 59 1.44 -26.83 -6.20
CA GLU A 59 1.16 -25.61 -6.96
C GLU A 59 0.62 -24.50 -6.07
N ALA A 60 -0.30 -24.83 -5.15
CA ALA A 60 -0.85 -23.88 -4.19
C ALA A 60 0.24 -23.26 -3.31
N ASN A 61 1.16 -24.08 -2.77
CA ASN A 61 2.28 -23.60 -1.97
C ASN A 61 3.23 -22.69 -2.78
N ALA A 62 3.49 -23.02 -4.05
CA ALA A 62 4.29 -22.18 -4.92
C ALA A 62 3.62 -20.81 -5.16
N ILE A 63 2.32 -20.79 -5.46
CA ILE A 63 1.52 -19.57 -5.66
C ILE A 63 1.51 -18.71 -4.38
N LEU A 64 1.29 -19.32 -3.22
CA LEU A 64 1.31 -18.62 -1.94
C LEU A 64 2.68 -18.00 -1.65
N GLY A 65 3.77 -18.73 -1.96
CA GLY A 65 5.12 -18.21 -1.86
C GLY A 65 5.39 -17.00 -2.78
N GLU A 66 4.82 -16.99 -3.98
CA GLU A 66 4.90 -15.83 -4.87
C GLU A 66 4.11 -14.63 -4.34
N PHE A 67 2.93 -14.85 -3.74
CA PHE A 67 2.16 -13.78 -3.13
C PHE A 67 2.92 -13.13 -1.96
N TYR A 68 3.56 -13.92 -1.10
CA TYR A 68 4.43 -13.38 -0.05
C TYR A 68 5.56 -12.52 -0.62
N LYS A 69 6.23 -12.98 -1.67
CA LYS A 69 7.29 -12.19 -2.34
C LYS A 69 6.77 -10.88 -2.92
N LYS A 70 5.53 -10.87 -3.38
CA LYS A 70 4.86 -9.67 -3.91
C LYS A 70 4.26 -8.76 -2.83
N GLY A 71 4.37 -9.12 -1.55
CA GLY A 71 3.88 -8.32 -0.43
C GLY A 71 2.40 -8.55 -0.07
N LEU A 72 1.78 -9.59 -0.62
CA LEU A 72 0.47 -10.07 -0.17
C LEU A 72 0.65 -11.09 0.95
N GLN A 73 -0.30 -11.13 1.90
CA GLN A 73 -0.24 -12.01 3.05
C GLN A 73 -1.41 -13.01 3.03
N PRO A 74 -1.20 -14.23 2.52
CA PRO A 74 -2.19 -15.29 2.66
C PRO A 74 -2.44 -15.64 4.12
N ILE A 75 -3.70 -15.93 4.45
CA ILE A 75 -4.15 -16.33 5.79
C ILE A 75 -4.47 -17.81 5.76
N THR A 76 -3.99 -18.54 6.76
CA THR A 76 -4.29 -19.95 6.95
C THR A 76 -5.49 -20.08 7.89
N ILE A 77 -6.49 -20.81 7.46
CA ILE A 77 -7.69 -21.12 8.25
C ILE A 77 -7.75 -22.62 8.45
N ASN A 78 -7.65 -23.04 9.69
CA ASN A 78 -7.83 -24.43 10.06
C ASN A 78 -9.30 -24.68 10.44
N LYS A 79 -9.95 -25.61 9.79
CA LYS A 79 -11.29 -26.06 10.12
C LYS A 79 -11.20 -27.50 10.65
N GLU A 80 -11.88 -27.75 11.76
CA GLU A 80 -12.12 -29.08 12.25
C GLU A 80 -13.55 -29.47 11.81
N ASP A 81 -13.65 -30.56 11.09
CA ASP A 81 -14.90 -31.15 10.68
C ASP A 81 -14.95 -32.63 11.11
N ASP A 82 -16.08 -33.28 10.90
CA ASP A 82 -16.32 -34.71 11.31
C ASP A 82 -15.30 -35.68 10.63
N ASN A 83 -14.57 -35.22 9.60
CA ASN A 83 -13.58 -36.01 8.87
C ASN A 83 -12.12 -35.67 9.27
N GLY A 84 -11.92 -34.72 10.20
CA GLY A 84 -10.61 -34.33 10.71
C GLY A 84 -10.28 -32.84 10.47
N PHE A 85 -8.98 -32.52 10.49
CA PHE A 85 -8.51 -31.15 10.28
C PHE A 85 -8.30 -30.89 8.79
N SER A 86 -8.94 -29.84 8.30
CA SER A 86 -8.67 -29.29 6.96
C SER A 86 -8.03 -27.91 7.04
N THR A 87 -7.01 -27.69 6.22
CA THR A 87 -6.34 -26.39 6.11
C THR A 87 -6.82 -25.71 4.83
N HIS A 88 -7.35 -24.49 4.98
CA HIS A 88 -7.77 -23.66 3.87
C HIS A 88 -6.97 -22.36 3.86
N TYR A 89 -6.67 -21.86 2.66
CA TYR A 89 -5.94 -20.61 2.50
C TYR A 89 -6.84 -19.55 1.88
N VAL A 90 -6.85 -18.36 2.46
CA VAL A 90 -7.50 -17.17 1.90
C VAL A 90 -6.43 -16.13 1.61
N VAL A 91 -6.54 -15.48 0.47
CA VAL A 91 -5.64 -14.38 0.09
C VAL A 91 -6.43 -13.07 0.12
N PRO A 92 -6.54 -12.40 1.29
CA PRO A 92 -7.35 -11.18 1.43
C PRO A 92 -6.58 -9.96 0.92
N GLY A 93 -6.28 -9.97 -0.36
CA GLY A 93 -5.47 -8.95 -1.01
C GLY A 93 -5.87 -8.71 -2.46
N ALA A 94 -5.31 -7.67 -3.02
CA ALA A 94 -5.45 -7.34 -4.43
C ALA A 94 -4.11 -6.92 -5.03
N MET A 95 -3.96 -7.11 -6.33
CA MET A 95 -2.88 -6.52 -7.11
C MET A 95 -3.47 -5.41 -7.98
N ILE A 96 -2.96 -4.21 -7.82
CA ILE A 96 -3.36 -3.03 -8.56
C ILE A 96 -2.29 -2.72 -9.61
N MET A 97 -2.71 -2.63 -10.85
CA MET A 97 -1.83 -2.39 -12.00
C MET A 97 -2.23 -1.09 -12.70
N TYR A 98 -1.24 -0.26 -13.00
CA TYR A 98 -1.39 0.98 -13.74
C TYR A 98 -0.21 1.16 -14.69
N LYS A 99 -0.47 1.21 -15.99
CA LYS A 99 0.58 1.22 -17.03
C LYS A 99 1.52 0.02 -16.85
N THR A 100 2.79 0.25 -16.62
CA THR A 100 3.83 -0.78 -16.41
C THR A 100 4.11 -1.08 -14.94
N LYS A 101 3.37 -0.47 -14.02
CA LYS A 101 3.59 -0.60 -12.57
C LYS A 101 2.52 -1.46 -11.92
N GLU A 102 2.91 -2.22 -10.93
CA GLU A 102 1.99 -2.96 -10.07
C GLU A 102 2.33 -2.74 -8.59
N ALA A 103 1.32 -2.77 -7.75
CA ALA A 103 1.49 -2.74 -6.30
C ALA A 103 0.47 -3.63 -5.61
N PRO A 104 0.87 -4.33 -4.54
CA PRO A 104 -0.03 -5.11 -3.70
C PRO A 104 -0.87 -4.18 -2.83
N ALA A 105 -2.12 -4.57 -2.64
CA ALA A 105 -3.02 -3.96 -1.68
C ALA A 105 -3.46 -5.03 -0.67
N THR A 106 -3.02 -4.90 0.57
CA THR A 106 -3.56 -5.70 1.68
C THR A 106 -4.92 -5.13 2.04
N LEU A 107 -5.96 -5.95 1.95
CA LEU A 107 -7.34 -5.51 2.17
C LEU A 107 -7.77 -5.67 3.63
N VAL A 108 -7.32 -6.72 4.32
CA VAL A 108 -7.54 -6.94 5.75
C VAL A 108 -6.46 -6.19 6.53
N VAL A 109 -6.86 -5.26 7.40
CA VAL A 109 -5.96 -4.33 8.11
C VAL A 109 -5.86 -4.59 9.61
N SER A 110 -6.69 -5.48 10.13
CA SER A 110 -6.70 -5.90 11.54
C SER A 110 -6.43 -7.38 11.67
N ASP A 111 -6.19 -7.83 12.90
CA ASP A 111 -6.02 -9.24 13.18
C ASP A 111 -7.29 -10.02 12.81
N PRO A 112 -7.22 -10.98 11.87
CA PRO A 112 -8.37 -11.77 11.45
C PRO A 112 -9.01 -12.62 12.57
N GLU A 113 -8.33 -12.82 13.68
CA GLU A 113 -8.85 -13.51 14.87
C GLU A 113 -9.66 -12.58 15.77
N SER A 114 -9.58 -11.26 15.57
CA SER A 114 -10.38 -10.31 16.34
C SER A 114 -11.85 -10.34 15.89
N SER A 115 -12.79 -10.18 16.82
CA SER A 115 -14.23 -10.20 16.53
C SER A 115 -14.68 -9.10 15.56
N ASP A 116 -13.94 -8.00 15.48
CA ASP A 116 -14.32 -6.81 14.72
C ASP A 116 -13.48 -6.60 13.44
N TRP A 117 -12.64 -7.58 13.06
CA TRP A 117 -11.73 -7.45 11.93
C TRP A 117 -12.45 -7.05 10.63
N LEU A 118 -13.65 -7.60 10.42
CA LEU A 118 -14.43 -7.36 9.21
C LEU A 118 -14.87 -5.89 9.12
N ASN A 119 -15.41 -5.33 10.20
CA ASN A 119 -15.87 -3.94 10.23
C ASN A 119 -14.70 -2.98 10.02
N TYR A 120 -13.62 -3.14 10.77
CA TYR A 120 -12.41 -2.32 10.60
C TYR A 120 -11.85 -2.40 9.18
N SER A 121 -11.78 -3.60 8.61
CA SER A 121 -11.25 -3.77 7.26
C SER A 121 -12.16 -3.14 6.20
N VAL A 122 -13.48 -3.18 6.38
CA VAL A 122 -14.44 -2.52 5.47
C VAL A 122 -14.34 -1.00 5.57
N GLU A 123 -14.19 -0.43 6.76
CA GLU A 123 -14.03 1.01 6.97
C GLU A 123 -12.77 1.56 6.30
N GLU A 124 -11.65 0.80 6.36
CA GLU A 124 -10.37 1.22 5.80
C GLU A 124 -10.20 0.87 4.30
N LEU A 125 -11.12 0.08 3.73
CA LEU A 125 -10.96 -0.51 2.40
C LEU A 125 -10.85 0.54 1.29
N GLU A 126 -11.70 1.57 1.32
CA GLU A 126 -11.67 2.67 0.35
C GLU A 126 -10.34 3.41 0.43
N TYR A 127 -9.93 3.79 1.63
CA TYR A 127 -8.68 4.50 1.86
C TYR A 127 -7.46 3.69 1.37
N ASN A 128 -7.42 2.40 1.68
CA ASN A 128 -6.32 1.52 1.27
C ASN A 128 -6.22 1.41 -0.25
N LEU A 129 -7.33 1.14 -0.93
CA LEU A 129 -7.35 1.03 -2.39
C LEU A 129 -6.96 2.35 -3.06
N VAL A 130 -7.53 3.48 -2.62
CA VAL A 130 -7.23 4.81 -3.17
C VAL A 130 -5.77 5.19 -2.92
N SER A 131 -5.24 4.88 -1.73
CA SER A 131 -3.84 5.16 -1.37
C SER A 131 -2.85 4.46 -2.29
N ILE A 132 -3.07 3.17 -2.57
CA ILE A 132 -2.22 2.40 -3.49
C ILE A 132 -2.35 2.94 -4.92
N MET A 133 -3.57 3.19 -5.39
CA MET A 133 -3.76 3.81 -6.70
C MET A 133 -3.03 5.15 -6.81
N ARG A 134 -3.11 6.01 -5.78
CA ARG A 134 -2.42 7.30 -5.75
C ARG A 134 -0.90 7.14 -5.82
N GLN A 135 -0.33 6.14 -5.14
CA GLN A 135 1.10 5.85 -5.21
C GLN A 135 1.53 5.42 -6.63
N LEU A 136 0.71 4.61 -7.30
CA LEU A 136 0.98 4.19 -8.67
C LEU A 136 0.88 5.33 -9.69
N LEU A 137 -0.07 6.25 -9.48
CA LEU A 137 -0.29 7.42 -10.32
C LEU A 137 0.80 8.48 -10.16
N ASN A 138 1.26 8.71 -8.94
CA ASN A 138 2.24 9.71 -8.59
C ASN A 138 3.50 9.04 -8.02
N PRO A 139 4.37 8.48 -8.87
CA PRO A 139 5.56 7.77 -8.41
C PRO A 139 6.62 8.69 -7.81
N GLU A 140 6.61 9.97 -8.20
CA GLU A 140 7.49 10.98 -7.60
C GLU A 140 6.94 11.38 -6.24
N LYS A 141 7.59 10.89 -5.20
CA LYS A 141 7.24 11.27 -3.84
C LYS A 141 7.79 12.66 -3.55
N ARG A 142 6.93 13.55 -3.08
CA ARG A 142 7.39 14.80 -2.48
C ARG A 142 8.22 14.50 -1.25
N THR A 143 9.23 15.32 -1.00
CA THR A 143 10.11 15.16 0.16
C THR A 143 9.55 15.91 1.36
N VAL A 144 9.44 15.21 2.50
CA VAL A 144 9.11 15.78 3.80
C VAL A 144 10.34 15.72 4.68
N ALA A 145 10.76 16.87 5.20
CA ALA A 145 11.89 16.97 6.10
C ALA A 145 11.42 17.07 7.56
N PHE A 146 11.98 16.23 8.41
CA PHE A 146 11.95 16.41 9.87
C PHE A 146 13.13 17.27 10.26
N VAL A 147 12.84 18.42 10.85
CA VAL A 147 13.87 19.38 11.27
C VAL A 147 14.41 18.96 12.64
N ASP A 148 15.73 18.99 12.77
CA ASP A 148 16.45 18.73 14.03
C ASP A 148 17.37 19.91 14.39
N GLY A 149 17.67 20.04 15.69
CA GLY A 149 18.69 20.98 16.18
C GLY A 149 18.16 22.14 17.03
N HIS A 150 16.84 22.21 17.29
CA HIS A 150 16.21 23.32 18.01
C HIS A 150 15.37 22.85 19.20
N GLY A 151 15.60 21.62 19.72
CA GLY A 151 14.87 21.07 20.84
C GLY A 151 13.63 20.26 20.45
N GLU A 152 13.58 19.80 19.21
CA GLU A 152 12.53 18.94 18.67
C GLU A 152 12.53 17.56 19.32
N LEU A 153 11.47 16.80 19.06
CA LEU A 153 11.34 15.43 19.53
C LEU A 153 12.47 14.55 18.97
N SER A 154 12.96 13.64 19.81
CA SER A 154 14.02 12.71 19.41
C SER A 154 13.64 11.88 18.18
N PRO A 155 14.62 11.39 17.41
CA PRO A 155 14.39 10.47 16.29
C PRO A 155 13.53 9.27 16.65
N TRP A 156 13.71 8.73 17.86
CA TRP A 156 12.92 7.62 18.36
C TRP A 156 11.45 7.97 18.54
N SER A 157 11.16 9.13 19.13
CA SER A 157 9.78 9.60 19.38
C SER A 157 8.98 9.86 18.09
N THR A 158 9.67 10.18 17.00
CA THR A 158 9.07 10.46 15.69
C THR A 158 9.15 9.30 14.72
N SER A 159 9.79 8.18 15.09
CA SER A 159 10.05 7.05 14.20
C SER A 159 8.79 6.45 13.58
N TRP A 160 7.73 6.28 14.38
CA TRP A 160 6.47 5.75 13.88
C TRP A 160 5.82 6.67 12.84
N MET A 161 5.81 7.98 13.10
CA MET A 161 5.27 8.96 12.14
C MET A 161 6.08 8.96 10.85
N MET A 162 7.41 8.93 10.93
CA MET A 162 8.28 8.84 9.76
C MET A 162 7.97 7.59 8.94
N PHE A 163 7.82 6.44 9.59
CA PHE A 163 7.47 5.18 8.93
C PHE A 163 6.12 5.26 8.21
N GLN A 164 5.10 5.88 8.80
CA GLN A 164 3.80 6.07 8.14
C GLN A 164 3.90 7.03 6.95
N LEU A 165 4.64 8.13 7.09
CA LEU A 165 4.83 9.09 6.02
C LEU A 165 5.63 8.54 4.83
N GLN A 166 6.58 7.62 5.06
CA GLN A 166 7.37 6.99 4.00
C GLN A 166 6.53 6.21 2.99
N LYS A 167 5.31 5.82 3.34
CA LYS A 167 4.37 5.22 2.40
C LYS A 167 4.02 6.17 1.24
N PHE A 168 3.96 7.48 1.50
CA PHE A 168 3.48 8.50 0.57
C PHE A 168 4.52 9.52 0.16
N TYR A 169 5.55 9.72 0.97
CA TYR A 169 6.57 10.77 0.84
C TYR A 169 7.98 10.17 0.89
N ALA A 170 8.92 10.86 0.28
CA ALA A 170 10.33 10.70 0.63
C ALA A 170 10.53 11.43 1.97
N VAL A 171 11.02 10.73 3.00
CA VAL A 171 11.16 11.31 4.34
C VAL A 171 12.62 11.34 4.72
N GLU A 172 13.10 12.49 5.10
CA GLU A 172 14.48 12.69 5.56
C GLU A 172 14.55 13.57 6.81
N ARG A 173 15.70 13.59 7.45
CA ARG A 173 16.00 14.48 8.58
C ARG A 173 17.00 15.53 8.15
N VAL A 174 16.78 16.74 8.58
CA VAL A 174 17.60 17.89 8.26
C VAL A 174 17.94 18.65 9.53
N THR A 175 19.23 18.81 9.80
CA THR A 175 19.69 19.67 10.88
C THR A 175 19.87 21.09 10.35
N LEU A 176 19.21 22.05 11.00
CA LEU A 176 19.41 23.47 10.70
C LEU A 176 20.70 23.95 11.37
N ASP A 177 21.79 23.94 10.62
CA ASP A 177 23.14 24.34 11.09
C ASP A 177 23.53 25.75 10.68
N GLY A 178 22.58 26.56 10.22
CA GLY A 178 22.79 27.93 9.73
C GLY A 178 23.36 28.00 8.31
N LYS A 179 23.61 26.88 7.64
CA LYS A 179 24.08 26.87 6.28
C LYS A 179 22.93 26.89 5.30
N ILE A 180 23.13 27.59 4.18
CA ILE A 180 22.08 27.74 3.15
C ILE A 180 21.70 26.41 2.49
N ASN A 181 22.65 25.46 2.40
CA ASN A 181 22.43 24.15 1.80
C ASN A 181 21.61 23.18 2.64
N SER A 182 21.27 23.54 3.88
CA SER A 182 20.38 22.71 4.72
C SER A 182 18.97 22.61 4.12
N LEU A 183 18.45 23.72 3.56
CA LEU A 183 17.09 23.82 3.04
C LEU A 183 17.02 24.13 1.54
N ARG A 184 18.15 24.43 0.90
CA ARG A 184 18.20 24.85 -0.50
C ARG A 184 19.19 24.02 -1.30
N ASP A 185 18.83 23.74 -2.54
CA ASP A 185 19.77 23.19 -3.49
C ASP A 185 20.73 24.28 -3.94
N VAL A 186 22.03 24.02 -3.79
CA VAL A 186 23.09 24.95 -4.14
C VAL A 186 24.14 24.26 -4.99
N VAL A 187 24.73 25.02 -5.93
CA VAL A 187 25.86 24.58 -6.70
C VAL A 187 27.02 25.57 -6.42
N VAL A 188 28.20 25.02 -6.20
CA VAL A 188 29.41 25.84 -6.07
C VAL A 188 29.82 26.30 -7.48
N GLU A 189 29.72 27.60 -7.75
CA GLU A 189 30.13 28.18 -9.04
C GLU A 189 31.65 28.44 -9.09
N ASP A 190 32.20 28.87 -7.96
CA ASP A 190 33.65 29.12 -7.84
C ASP A 190 34.13 28.62 -6.47
N SER A 191 34.95 27.58 -6.48
CA SER A 191 35.53 26.98 -5.27
C SER A 191 36.64 27.86 -4.64
N VAL A 192 37.25 28.74 -5.40
CA VAL A 192 38.30 29.64 -4.89
C VAL A 192 37.70 30.79 -4.13
N ASN A 193 36.65 31.40 -4.68
CA ASN A 193 35.95 32.54 -4.07
C ASN A 193 34.75 32.10 -3.21
N GLN A 194 34.51 30.80 -3.08
CA GLN A 194 33.39 30.22 -2.34
C GLN A 194 32.00 30.76 -2.74
N THR A 195 31.85 31.11 -4.02
CA THR A 195 30.58 31.57 -4.55
C THR A 195 29.65 30.38 -4.81
N ILE A 196 28.42 30.48 -4.32
CA ILE A 196 27.39 29.48 -4.49
C ILE A 196 26.19 30.06 -5.23
N LYS A 197 25.61 29.25 -6.11
CA LYS A 197 24.34 29.55 -6.76
C LYS A 197 23.25 28.74 -6.14
N VAL A 198 22.19 29.41 -5.73
CA VAL A 198 20.96 28.74 -5.22
C VAL A 198 20.13 28.33 -6.43
N LEU A 199 19.82 27.05 -6.54
CA LEU A 199 18.99 26.49 -7.61
C LEU A 199 17.49 26.49 -7.24
N GLY A 200 17.15 26.26 -5.98
CA GLY A 200 15.79 26.20 -5.51
C GLY A 200 15.68 25.77 -4.05
N ASN A 201 14.45 25.55 -3.59
CA ASN A 201 14.20 24.95 -2.30
C ASN A 201 14.26 23.42 -2.43
N LYS A 202 14.86 22.73 -1.46
CA LYS A 202 14.85 21.26 -1.37
C LYS A 202 13.47 20.72 -1.04
N TYR A 203 12.69 21.50 -0.34
CA TYR A 203 11.39 21.09 0.20
C TYR A 203 10.32 22.08 -0.27
N ASP A 204 9.14 21.53 -0.58
CA ASP A 204 7.93 22.31 -0.82
C ASP A 204 7.39 22.78 0.53
N VAL A 205 7.27 24.08 0.73
CA VAL A 205 6.71 24.69 1.93
C VAL A 205 5.31 25.19 1.63
#